data_ceb8f33ed0adf76f1a13d042de9c4bd1
#
_entry.id   ceb8f33ed0adf76f1a13d042de9c4bd1
#
_cell.length_a   1.000
_cell.length_b   1.000
_cell.length_c   1.000
_cell.angle_alpha   90.00
_cell.angle_beta   90.00
_cell.angle_gamma   90.00
#
_symmetry.space_group_name_H-M   'P 1'
#
loop_
_entity.id
_entity.type
_entity.pdbx_description
1 polymer ?
#
loop_
_entity_poly.entity_id
_entity_poly.type
_entity_poly.pdbx_seq_one_letter_code
_entity_poly.pdbx_strand_id
1 'polypeptide(L)'
;MDSRLRGNDRISFLTISRMQTFAVIAALLSGGIIKTPTHAQSYPNTAVRIVVPFPAGGGVDSAGRLIAQRLSVNLGKSFVIENRGGANGMIGSEVVAKAQKDGYTLMVNGANFVTSPSLYKKATYDAIRDFDPISLIALGPNVLVVHPSLPVKSVTELIALAKSKPGEIGFAGSGSGSTPHLAGELFNTLAGVKMIHIPYRGSGPAMIGLLGGEAMTMFLPAINAGPHVKTGRLRALAVTSRERLAAMPNLPTVAEAGLKDYESSQWYGLWAPAGTPLEILNLLNGQVTKIMQAGDVRQRLIEDGLIPIGGTREQFAAHIKSEITKWANVIRQSGARVD
;
A
#
# COMPACT_ATOMS: atom_id res chain seq x y z
N MET A 1 101.16 -18.55 45.43
CA MET A 1 101.22 -18.26 43.99
C MET A 1 100.22 -19.14 43.30
N ASP A 2 99.21 -18.75 42.64
CA ASP A 2 98.80 -17.48 42.13
C ASP A 2 97.28 -17.50 41.91
N SER A 3 96.66 -16.39 42.12
CA SER A 3 95.32 -16.01 41.88
C SER A 3 94.96 -16.05 40.39
N ARG A 4 93.76 -16.31 40.09
CA ARG A 4 92.85 -15.75 39.02
C ARG A 4 92.02 -16.85 38.41
N LEU A 5 90.76 -16.75 38.69
CA LEU A 5 89.63 -16.75 37.71
C LEU A 5 88.30 -16.74 38.46
N ARG A 6 87.84 -15.61 38.82
CA ARG A 6 86.42 -15.33 39.15
C ARG A 6 85.95 -14.19 38.33
N GLY A 7 85.01 -14.45 37.47
CA GLY A 7 84.26 -13.32 36.84
C GLY A 7 83.81 -13.59 35.42
N ASN A 8 82.79 -14.44 35.19
CA ASN A 8 81.96 -14.35 33.95
C ASN A 8 80.60 -15.05 34.01
N ASP A 9 80.21 -15.68 35.15
CA ASP A 9 78.96 -16.46 35.12
C ASP A 9 77.71 -15.72 35.63
N ARG A 10 77.80 -14.41 35.93
CA ARG A 10 76.64 -13.65 36.43
C ARG A 10 75.85 -12.88 35.37
N ILE A 11 76.33 -12.77 34.16
CA ILE A 11 75.65 -11.95 33.09
C ILE A 11 74.67 -12.80 32.25
N SER A 12 74.84 -14.12 32.18
CA SER A 12 73.99 -15.01 31.36
C SER A 12 72.58 -15.29 31.94
N PHE A 13 72.44 -15.28 33.26
CA PHE A 13 71.14 -15.62 33.88
C PHE A 13 70.11 -14.48 33.86
N LEU A 14 70.54 -13.22 33.83
CA LEU A 14 69.62 -12.07 33.78
C LEU A 14 69.07 -11.79 32.38
N THR A 15 69.77 -12.21 31.34
CA THR A 15 69.29 -11.98 29.92
C THR A 15 68.23 -12.97 29.47
N ILE A 16 68.33 -14.25 29.98
CA ILE A 16 67.35 -15.29 29.64
C ILE A 16 65.97 -15.00 30.32
N SER A 17 65.99 -14.51 31.58
CA SER A 17 64.82 -14.21 32.35
C SER A 17 64.00 -13.06 31.71
N ARG A 18 64.64 -12.03 31.11
CA ARG A 18 63.97 -10.92 30.46
C ARG A 18 63.34 -11.30 29.09
N MET A 19 63.94 -12.18 28.32
CA MET A 19 63.42 -12.68 27.06
C MET A 19 62.15 -13.54 27.24
N GLN A 20 62.09 -14.38 28.28
CA GLN A 20 60.93 -15.20 28.59
C GLN A 20 59.75 -14.35 29.10
N THR A 21 60.00 -13.28 29.85
CA THR A 21 58.95 -12.37 30.32
C THR A 21 58.33 -11.55 29.17
N PHE A 22 59.12 -11.14 28.18
CA PHE A 22 58.62 -10.45 26.98
C PHE A 22 57.83 -11.40 26.07
N ALA A 23 58.19 -12.66 25.93
CA ALA A 23 57.48 -13.65 25.14
C ALA A 23 56.09 -13.99 25.74
N VAL A 24 55.94 -14.02 27.06
CA VAL A 24 54.66 -14.27 27.73
C VAL A 24 53.75 -13.06 27.65
N ILE A 25 54.26 -11.84 27.71
CA ILE A 25 53.46 -10.59 27.54
C ILE A 25 53.02 -10.41 26.08
N ALA A 26 53.85 -10.77 25.08
CA ALA A 26 53.49 -10.75 23.67
C ALA A 26 52.42 -11.82 23.32
N ALA A 27 52.42 -12.97 23.97
CA ALA A 27 51.39 -14.01 23.79
C ALA A 27 50.03 -13.64 24.44
N LEU A 28 50.02 -12.80 25.48
CA LEU A 28 48.80 -12.30 26.11
C LEU A 28 48.19 -11.12 25.35
N LEU A 29 48.97 -10.39 24.56
CA LEU A 29 48.48 -9.31 23.71
C LEU A 29 48.00 -9.80 22.34
N SER A 30 48.32 -11.01 21.90
CA SER A 30 47.75 -11.69 20.75
C SER A 30 46.48 -12.49 21.08
N GLY A 31 45.87 -12.25 22.25
CA GLY A 31 44.56 -12.73 22.62
C GLY A 31 43.54 -12.27 21.57
N GLY A 32 43.16 -13.23 20.71
CA GLY A 32 42.33 -13.04 19.56
C GLY A 32 41.15 -12.17 19.92
N ILE A 33 40.87 -11.17 19.07
CA ILE A 33 39.58 -10.50 19.02
C ILE A 33 38.57 -11.62 18.80
N ILE A 34 38.04 -12.18 19.89
CA ILE A 34 36.84 -13.00 19.86
C ILE A 34 35.80 -12.08 19.29
N LYS A 35 35.59 -12.13 17.96
CA LYS A 35 34.39 -11.59 17.35
C LYS A 35 33.26 -12.36 18.02
N THR A 36 32.72 -11.81 19.11
CA THR A 36 31.43 -12.23 19.63
C THR A 36 30.52 -12.17 18.42
N PRO A 37 29.80 -13.26 18.07
CA PRO A 37 28.80 -13.17 17.04
C PRO A 37 27.87 -12.06 17.51
N THR A 38 27.85 -10.95 16.79
CA THR A 38 26.82 -9.94 16.96
C THR A 38 25.56 -10.73 16.66
N HIS A 39 24.81 -11.11 17.69
CA HIS A 39 23.46 -11.61 17.49
C HIS A 39 22.78 -10.53 16.67
N ALA A 40 22.55 -10.83 15.41
CA ALA A 40 21.70 -10.00 14.57
C ALA A 40 20.43 -9.81 15.38
N GLN A 41 20.21 -8.59 15.90
CA GLN A 41 19.06 -8.32 16.75
C GLN A 41 17.83 -8.74 15.94
N SER A 42 17.10 -9.74 16.46
CA SER A 42 15.93 -10.26 15.76
C SER A 42 14.94 -9.12 15.52
N TYR A 43 14.71 -8.78 14.25
CA TYR A 43 13.71 -7.78 13.88
C TYR A 43 12.29 -8.35 14.07
N PRO A 44 11.35 -7.55 14.62
CA PRO A 44 11.55 -6.29 15.31
C PRO A 44 11.95 -6.51 16.79
N ASN A 45 12.85 -5.68 17.32
CA ASN A 45 13.24 -5.68 18.75
C ASN A 45 12.53 -4.60 19.56
N THR A 46 12.00 -3.56 18.91
CA THR A 46 11.20 -2.46 19.47
C THR A 46 9.89 -2.29 18.71
N ALA A 47 9.08 -1.31 19.09
CA ALA A 47 7.85 -0.97 18.38
C ALA A 47 8.14 -0.47 16.95
N VAL A 48 7.30 -0.88 16.00
CA VAL A 48 7.34 -0.47 14.58
C VAL A 48 6.21 0.52 14.32
N ARG A 49 6.52 1.63 13.68
CA ARG A 49 5.55 2.65 13.27
C ARG A 49 5.04 2.35 11.87
N ILE A 50 3.72 2.34 11.70
CA ILE A 50 3.07 2.28 10.39
C ILE A 50 2.39 3.62 10.11
N VAL A 51 2.89 4.38 9.17
CA VAL A 51 2.29 5.64 8.73
C VAL A 51 1.11 5.33 7.80
N VAL A 52 -0.05 5.90 8.14
CA VAL A 52 -1.24 5.92 7.29
C VAL A 52 -1.43 7.37 6.83
N PRO A 53 -1.26 7.69 5.52
CA PRO A 53 -1.26 9.08 5.03
C PRO A 53 -2.67 9.67 4.85
N PHE A 54 -3.62 9.24 5.67
CA PHE A 54 -5.01 9.68 5.68
C PHE A 54 -5.55 9.78 7.11
N PRO A 55 -6.64 10.54 7.35
CA PRO A 55 -7.34 10.54 8.63
C PRO A 55 -7.80 9.15 9.04
N ALA A 56 -7.96 8.94 10.35
CA ALA A 56 -8.48 7.71 10.91
C ALA A 56 -9.91 7.40 10.40
N GLY A 57 -10.25 6.10 10.32
CA GLY A 57 -11.59 5.62 9.97
C GLY A 57 -11.82 5.40 8.47
N GLY A 58 -10.86 5.76 7.59
CA GLY A 58 -10.93 5.45 6.16
C GLY A 58 -10.45 4.03 5.82
N GLY A 59 -10.66 3.58 4.56
CA GLY A 59 -10.25 2.24 4.12
C GLY A 59 -8.76 1.95 4.29
N VAL A 60 -7.88 2.94 4.03
CA VAL A 60 -6.43 2.80 4.24
C VAL A 60 -6.11 2.62 5.73
N ASP A 61 -6.79 3.36 6.62
CA ASP A 61 -6.60 3.24 8.07
C ASP A 61 -7.10 1.87 8.58
N SER A 62 -8.25 1.41 8.09
CA SER A 62 -8.80 0.09 8.44
C SER A 62 -7.86 -1.04 8.01
N ALA A 63 -7.33 -0.99 6.78
CA ALA A 63 -6.34 -1.94 6.30
C ALA A 63 -5.05 -1.88 7.12
N GLY A 64 -4.57 -0.68 7.43
CA GLY A 64 -3.39 -0.46 8.28
C GLY A 64 -3.55 -1.06 9.67
N ARG A 65 -4.68 -0.82 10.34
CA ARG A 65 -4.97 -1.36 11.69
C ARG A 65 -5.08 -2.88 11.69
N LEU A 66 -5.71 -3.48 10.67
CA LEU A 66 -5.77 -4.93 10.52
C LEU A 66 -4.37 -5.53 10.44
N ILE A 67 -3.51 -5.00 9.58
CA ILE A 67 -2.13 -5.47 9.42
C ILE A 67 -1.32 -5.22 10.68
N ALA A 68 -1.39 -4.03 11.28
CA ALA A 68 -0.68 -3.69 12.51
C ALA A 68 -1.02 -4.65 13.66
N GLN A 69 -2.30 -4.90 13.88
CA GLN A 69 -2.77 -5.83 14.90
C GLN A 69 -2.21 -7.24 14.69
N ARG A 70 -2.30 -7.77 13.46
CA ARG A 70 -1.85 -9.12 13.14
C ARG A 70 -0.33 -9.26 13.18
N LEU A 71 0.41 -8.28 12.68
CA LEU A 71 1.87 -8.25 12.80
C LEU A 71 2.32 -8.18 14.26
N SER A 72 1.62 -7.40 15.10
CA SER A 72 1.93 -7.32 16.53
C SER A 72 1.78 -8.67 17.22
N VAL A 73 0.72 -9.42 16.92
CA VAL A 73 0.51 -10.78 17.44
C VAL A 73 1.58 -11.75 16.94
N ASN A 74 1.86 -11.73 15.63
CA ASN A 74 2.74 -12.70 15.01
C ASN A 74 4.22 -12.50 15.37
N LEU A 75 4.65 -11.23 15.56
CA LEU A 75 6.06 -10.87 15.77
C LEU A 75 6.37 -10.47 17.22
N GLY A 76 5.37 -10.44 18.11
CA GLY A 76 5.56 -10.19 19.54
C GLY A 76 6.02 -8.76 19.89
N LYS A 77 5.89 -7.81 18.98
CA LYS A 77 6.21 -6.38 19.17
C LYS A 77 5.09 -5.51 18.62
N SER A 78 4.90 -4.36 19.24
CA SER A 78 3.83 -3.43 18.83
C SER A 78 4.08 -2.84 17.44
N PHE A 79 3.08 -2.93 16.56
CA PHE A 79 3.00 -2.17 15.32
C PHE A 79 1.96 -1.07 15.53
N VAL A 80 2.39 0.19 15.50
CA VAL A 80 1.57 1.35 15.91
C VAL A 80 1.19 2.18 14.70
N ILE A 81 -0.11 2.46 14.53
CA ILE A 81 -0.61 3.33 13.46
C ILE A 81 -0.38 4.79 13.82
N GLU A 82 0.19 5.53 12.87
CA GLU A 82 0.31 6.99 12.90
C GLU A 82 -0.39 7.59 11.68
N ASN A 83 -1.52 8.27 11.90
CA ASN A 83 -2.26 8.94 10.83
C ASN A 83 -1.60 10.30 10.49
N ARG A 84 -1.10 10.45 9.26
CA ARG A 84 -0.45 11.66 8.72
C ARG A 84 -1.11 12.09 7.41
N GLY A 85 -2.34 12.63 7.52
CA GLY A 85 -3.10 13.10 6.36
C GLY A 85 -2.57 14.39 5.73
N GLY A 86 -3.03 14.67 4.52
CA GLY A 86 -2.81 15.91 3.77
C GLY A 86 -2.33 15.69 2.34
N ALA A 87 -2.73 16.61 1.43
CA ALA A 87 -2.39 16.59 0.00
C ALA A 87 -2.57 15.20 -0.64
N ASN A 88 -3.76 14.61 -0.46
CA ASN A 88 -4.12 13.27 -0.97
C ASN A 88 -3.09 12.17 -0.62
N GLY A 89 -2.52 12.25 0.59
CA GLY A 89 -1.55 11.28 1.12
C GLY A 89 -0.08 11.62 0.83
N MET A 90 0.22 12.70 0.12
CA MET A 90 1.61 13.05 -0.20
C MET A 90 2.43 13.40 1.03
N ILE A 91 1.85 14.13 2.02
CA ILE A 91 2.57 14.53 3.24
C ILE A 91 3.06 13.30 4.03
N GLY A 92 2.17 12.35 4.30
CA GLY A 92 2.55 11.13 5.03
C GLY A 92 3.50 10.23 4.23
N SER A 93 3.33 10.14 2.91
CA SER A 93 4.24 9.38 2.05
C SER A 93 5.65 9.97 2.05
N GLU A 94 5.80 11.29 2.00
CA GLU A 94 7.10 11.98 2.07
C GLU A 94 7.81 11.71 3.40
N VAL A 95 7.08 11.67 4.52
CA VAL A 95 7.65 11.31 5.83
C VAL A 95 8.30 9.93 5.79
N VAL A 96 7.66 8.95 5.14
CA VAL A 96 8.20 7.59 5.03
C VAL A 96 9.36 7.52 4.02
N ALA A 97 9.27 8.22 2.88
CA ALA A 97 10.37 8.28 1.91
C ALA A 97 11.69 8.77 2.52
N LYS A 98 11.60 9.66 3.53
CA LYS A 98 12.76 10.24 4.24
C LYS A 98 13.13 9.52 5.55
N ALA A 99 12.41 8.46 5.91
CA ALA A 99 12.66 7.72 7.15
C ALA A 99 13.92 6.84 7.06
N GLN A 100 14.40 6.37 8.21
CA GLN A 100 15.51 5.41 8.29
C GLN A 100 15.12 4.10 7.59
N LYS A 101 16.11 3.48 6.94
CA LYS A 101 15.94 2.26 6.14
C LYS A 101 16.12 0.99 6.98
N ASP A 102 15.60 1.01 8.18
CA ASP A 102 15.81 -0.02 9.23
C ASP A 102 14.57 -0.90 9.48
N GLY A 103 13.48 -0.64 8.73
CA GLY A 103 12.22 -1.36 8.86
C GLY A 103 11.32 -0.89 10.01
N TYR A 104 11.74 0.07 10.85
CA TYR A 104 10.93 0.56 11.97
C TYR A 104 9.95 1.69 11.59
N THR A 105 10.00 2.16 10.36
CA THR A 105 8.97 3.03 9.78
C THR A 105 8.47 2.41 8.49
N LEU A 106 7.19 2.04 8.47
CA LEU A 106 6.50 1.45 7.33
C LEU A 106 5.36 2.36 6.90
N MET A 107 4.75 2.09 5.76
CA MET A 107 3.57 2.80 5.26
C MET A 107 2.51 1.81 4.80
N VAL A 108 1.26 2.04 5.20
CA VAL A 108 0.10 1.48 4.50
C VAL A 108 -0.56 2.60 3.72
N ASN A 109 -0.73 2.39 2.42
CA ASN A 109 -1.34 3.35 1.52
C ASN A 109 -2.24 2.62 0.50
N GLY A 110 -2.78 3.33 -0.47
CA GLY A 110 -3.68 2.79 -1.49
C GLY A 110 -3.39 3.34 -2.88
N ALA A 111 -4.34 3.19 -3.80
CA ALA A 111 -4.23 3.63 -5.19
C ALA A 111 -3.80 5.11 -5.35
N ASN A 112 -4.20 5.98 -4.41
CA ASN A 112 -3.79 7.38 -4.38
C ASN A 112 -2.27 7.57 -4.36
N PHE A 113 -1.53 6.63 -3.79
CA PHE A 113 -0.07 6.66 -3.72
C PHE A 113 0.59 6.73 -5.11
N VAL A 114 0.03 6.02 -6.08
CA VAL A 114 0.56 5.98 -7.45
C VAL A 114 -0.08 7.02 -8.36
N THR A 115 -1.29 7.53 -8.03
CA THR A 115 -1.98 8.53 -8.86
C THR A 115 -1.62 9.96 -8.49
N SER A 116 -1.37 10.25 -7.21
CA SER A 116 -1.06 11.61 -6.74
C SER A 116 0.11 12.27 -7.46
N PRO A 117 1.25 11.61 -7.74
CA PRO A 117 2.34 12.25 -8.49
C PRO A 117 1.96 12.73 -9.89
N SER A 118 0.94 12.13 -10.52
CA SER A 118 0.44 12.55 -11.84
C SER A 118 -0.63 13.64 -11.77
N LEU A 119 -1.26 13.84 -10.61
CA LEU A 119 -2.35 14.79 -10.40
C LEU A 119 -1.86 16.16 -9.93
N TYR A 120 -0.75 16.20 -9.19
CA TYR A 120 -0.20 17.41 -8.61
C TYR A 120 1.01 17.91 -9.39
N LYS A 121 1.14 19.24 -9.55
CA LYS A 121 2.28 19.88 -10.25
C LYS A 121 3.64 19.56 -9.63
N LYS A 122 3.68 19.38 -8.30
CA LYS A 122 4.90 19.05 -7.54
C LYS A 122 4.70 17.76 -6.76
N ALA A 123 5.19 16.67 -7.31
CA ALA A 123 5.31 15.43 -6.56
C ALA A 123 6.45 15.54 -5.53
N THR A 124 6.17 15.14 -4.28
CA THR A 124 7.15 15.17 -3.19
C THR A 124 7.91 13.85 -3.04
N TYR A 125 7.52 12.82 -3.79
CA TYR A 125 8.14 11.49 -3.82
C TYR A 125 7.99 10.83 -5.18
N ASP A 126 8.80 9.81 -5.41
CA ASP A 126 8.67 8.86 -6.51
C ASP A 126 8.26 7.50 -5.95
N ALA A 127 7.13 6.96 -6.41
CA ALA A 127 6.53 5.72 -5.87
C ALA A 127 7.37 4.45 -6.12
N ILE A 128 8.29 4.49 -7.10
CA ILE A 128 9.17 3.35 -7.43
C ILE A 128 10.55 3.52 -6.81
N ARG A 129 11.13 4.73 -6.88
CA ARG A 129 12.50 4.99 -6.45
C ARG A 129 12.63 5.07 -4.93
N ASP A 130 11.65 5.68 -4.25
CA ASP A 130 11.77 6.08 -2.86
C ASP A 130 11.18 5.03 -1.88
N PHE A 131 10.59 3.94 -2.41
CA PHE A 131 9.91 2.91 -1.59
C PHE A 131 10.21 1.49 -2.06
N ASP A 132 10.34 0.59 -1.11
CA ASP A 132 10.36 -0.85 -1.33
C ASP A 132 8.96 -1.44 -1.09
N PRO A 133 8.34 -2.09 -2.09
CA PRO A 133 7.06 -2.76 -1.90
C PRO A 133 7.24 -4.01 -1.03
N ILE A 134 6.35 -4.19 -0.06
CA ILE A 134 6.33 -5.37 0.81
C ILE A 134 5.23 -6.33 0.37
N SER A 135 3.96 -5.89 0.35
CA SER A 135 2.86 -6.78 -0.05
C SER A 135 1.62 -5.98 -0.45
N LEU A 136 0.89 -6.50 -1.44
CA LEU A 136 -0.47 -6.08 -1.74
C LEU A 136 -1.40 -6.73 -0.70
N ILE A 137 -2.12 -5.93 0.07
CA ILE A 137 -2.99 -6.42 1.16
C ILE A 137 -4.32 -6.89 0.57
N ALA A 138 -5.05 -5.98 -0.09
CA ALA A 138 -6.38 -6.27 -0.62
C ALA A 138 -6.74 -5.35 -1.77
N LEU A 139 -7.68 -5.79 -2.61
CA LEU A 139 -8.39 -4.94 -3.57
C LEU A 139 -9.75 -4.54 -3.00
N GLY A 140 -10.16 -3.30 -3.27
CA GLY A 140 -11.46 -2.75 -2.89
C GLY A 140 -12.23 -2.31 -4.13
N PRO A 141 -12.93 -3.20 -4.83
CA PRO A 141 -13.69 -2.86 -6.01
C PRO A 141 -14.81 -1.87 -5.70
N ASN A 142 -15.17 -1.08 -6.72
CA ASN A 142 -16.39 -0.29 -6.72
C ASN A 142 -17.52 -1.07 -7.43
N VAL A 143 -18.73 -0.61 -7.19
CA VAL A 143 -19.91 -0.99 -7.96
C VAL A 143 -20.34 0.22 -8.77
N LEU A 144 -20.49 0.07 -10.07
CA LEU A 144 -21.14 1.06 -10.91
C LEU A 144 -22.63 1.01 -10.58
N VAL A 145 -23.09 2.04 -9.90
CA VAL A 145 -24.49 2.21 -9.50
C VAL A 145 -25.10 3.40 -10.19
N VAL A 146 -26.41 3.33 -10.41
CA VAL A 146 -27.20 4.42 -10.98
C VAL A 146 -28.41 4.73 -10.09
N HIS A 147 -28.85 5.98 -10.12
CA HIS A 147 -30.12 6.38 -9.53
C HIS A 147 -31.28 5.67 -10.28
N PRO A 148 -32.32 5.16 -9.59
CA PRO A 148 -33.39 4.38 -10.21
C PRO A 148 -34.17 5.13 -11.31
N SER A 149 -34.19 6.45 -11.27
CA SER A 149 -34.84 7.29 -12.31
C SER A 149 -34.10 7.31 -13.65
N LEU A 150 -32.80 6.93 -13.67
CA LEU A 150 -32.07 6.78 -14.91
C LEU A 150 -32.57 5.53 -15.64
N PRO A 151 -33.08 5.62 -16.88
CA PRO A 151 -33.75 4.52 -17.59
C PRO A 151 -32.74 3.53 -18.20
N VAL A 152 -31.80 3.02 -17.40
CA VAL A 152 -30.79 2.04 -17.80
C VAL A 152 -30.73 0.88 -16.80
N LYS A 153 -30.53 -0.35 -17.31
CA LYS A 153 -30.45 -1.59 -16.50
C LYS A 153 -29.15 -2.38 -16.73
N SER A 154 -28.30 -1.89 -17.64
CA SER A 154 -27.03 -2.53 -17.98
C SER A 154 -25.96 -1.49 -18.31
N VAL A 155 -24.69 -1.93 -18.33
CA VAL A 155 -23.55 -1.11 -18.75
C VAL A 155 -23.71 -0.68 -20.20
N THR A 156 -24.15 -1.59 -21.08
CA THR A 156 -24.39 -1.29 -22.51
C THR A 156 -25.46 -0.25 -22.72
N GLU A 157 -26.56 -0.29 -21.95
CA GLU A 157 -27.61 0.74 -22.00
C GLU A 157 -27.09 2.09 -21.49
N LEU A 158 -26.27 2.10 -20.43
CA LEU A 158 -25.64 3.33 -19.95
C LEU A 158 -24.70 3.95 -21.01
N ILE A 159 -23.88 3.11 -21.66
CA ILE A 159 -23.00 3.57 -22.75
C ILE A 159 -23.82 4.15 -23.90
N ALA A 160 -24.90 3.47 -24.33
CA ALA A 160 -25.78 3.95 -25.40
C ALA A 160 -26.43 5.30 -25.04
N LEU A 161 -26.92 5.43 -23.82
CA LEU A 161 -27.50 6.67 -23.32
C LEU A 161 -26.48 7.80 -23.25
N ALA A 162 -25.25 7.51 -22.73
CA ALA A 162 -24.18 8.51 -22.64
C ALA A 162 -23.66 8.96 -24.02
N LYS A 163 -23.72 8.10 -25.04
CA LYS A 163 -23.43 8.45 -26.43
C LYS A 163 -24.50 9.34 -27.05
N SER A 164 -25.76 9.08 -26.73
CA SER A 164 -26.88 9.90 -27.26
C SER A 164 -27.02 11.26 -26.59
N LYS A 165 -26.44 11.39 -25.37
CA LYS A 165 -26.52 12.61 -24.53
C LYS A 165 -25.16 13.00 -23.97
N PRO A 166 -24.21 13.39 -24.83
CA PRO A 166 -22.85 13.72 -24.40
C PRO A 166 -22.85 14.93 -23.48
N GLY A 167 -22.28 14.78 -22.28
CA GLY A 167 -22.20 15.86 -21.29
C GLY A 167 -23.46 16.08 -20.45
N GLU A 168 -24.52 15.26 -20.57
CA GLU A 168 -25.74 15.40 -19.75
C GLU A 168 -25.77 14.43 -18.55
N ILE A 169 -25.01 13.33 -18.57
CA ILE A 169 -25.01 12.35 -17.49
C ILE A 169 -23.90 12.67 -16.52
N GLY A 170 -24.28 13.01 -15.27
CA GLY A 170 -23.34 13.26 -14.18
C GLY A 170 -22.95 11.98 -13.43
N PHE A 171 -21.67 11.86 -13.09
CA PHE A 171 -21.21 10.85 -12.13
C PHE A 171 -20.62 11.53 -10.89
N ALA A 172 -21.07 11.06 -9.71
CA ALA A 172 -20.58 11.56 -8.45
C ALA A 172 -19.16 11.04 -8.15
N GLY A 173 -18.26 11.92 -7.74
CA GLY A 173 -16.93 11.57 -7.24
C GLY A 173 -16.68 12.15 -5.85
N SER A 174 -15.86 11.49 -5.05
CA SER A 174 -15.52 11.93 -3.68
C SER A 174 -14.43 13.01 -3.64
N GLY A 175 -14.26 13.75 -4.71
CA GLY A 175 -13.27 14.78 -4.95
C GLY A 175 -12.44 14.51 -6.21
N SER A 176 -11.80 15.55 -6.74
CA SER A 176 -10.90 15.41 -7.90
C SER A 176 -9.73 14.49 -7.58
N GLY A 177 -9.42 13.57 -8.50
CA GLY A 177 -8.36 12.57 -8.32
C GLY A 177 -8.71 11.40 -7.38
N SER A 178 -9.92 11.35 -6.84
CA SER A 178 -10.39 10.20 -6.05
C SER A 178 -10.59 8.96 -6.93
N THR A 179 -10.56 7.76 -6.33
CA THR A 179 -10.81 6.51 -7.06
C THR A 179 -12.15 6.50 -7.79
N PRO A 180 -13.29 6.95 -7.22
CA PRO A 180 -14.55 7.09 -7.96
C PRO A 180 -14.47 8.05 -9.16
N HIS A 181 -13.74 9.16 -9.03
CA HIS A 181 -13.52 10.08 -10.15
C HIS A 181 -12.74 9.40 -11.28
N LEU A 182 -11.58 8.85 -10.96
CA LEU A 182 -10.72 8.19 -11.96
C LEU A 182 -11.38 6.96 -12.59
N ALA A 183 -12.21 6.23 -11.83
CA ALA A 183 -13.03 5.14 -12.37
C ALA A 183 -14.03 5.63 -13.44
N GLY A 184 -14.66 6.79 -13.22
CA GLY A 184 -15.54 7.44 -14.19
C GLY A 184 -14.78 7.91 -15.43
N GLU A 185 -13.60 8.50 -15.26
CA GLU A 185 -12.77 8.94 -16.39
C GLU A 185 -12.22 7.76 -17.21
N LEU A 186 -11.87 6.66 -16.56
CA LEU A 186 -11.50 5.41 -17.26
C LEU A 186 -12.70 4.88 -18.07
N PHE A 187 -13.92 4.93 -17.48
CA PHE A 187 -15.15 4.53 -18.18
C PHE A 187 -15.39 5.41 -19.40
N ASN A 188 -15.31 6.73 -19.24
CA ASN A 188 -15.44 7.69 -20.35
C ASN A 188 -14.47 7.38 -21.49
N THR A 189 -13.19 7.17 -21.14
CA THR A 189 -12.12 6.89 -22.09
C THR A 189 -12.36 5.61 -22.88
N LEU A 190 -12.63 4.50 -22.19
CA LEU A 190 -12.77 3.19 -22.82
C LEU A 190 -14.09 3.05 -23.60
N ALA A 191 -15.17 3.64 -23.09
CA ALA A 191 -16.48 3.61 -23.76
C ALA A 191 -16.61 4.64 -24.90
N GLY A 192 -15.69 5.60 -25.01
CA GLY A 192 -15.80 6.72 -25.94
C GLY A 192 -17.03 7.58 -25.67
N VAL A 193 -17.31 7.87 -24.40
CA VAL A 193 -18.46 8.68 -23.96
C VAL A 193 -17.99 9.91 -23.18
N LYS A 194 -18.90 10.86 -22.93
CA LYS A 194 -18.64 12.07 -22.15
C LYS A 194 -19.66 12.19 -21.03
N MET A 195 -19.44 11.48 -19.92
CA MET A 195 -20.15 11.78 -18.66
C MET A 195 -19.38 12.86 -17.89
N ILE A 196 -20.09 13.67 -17.09
CA ILE A 196 -19.52 14.82 -16.37
C ILE A 196 -19.24 14.43 -14.91
N HIS A 197 -18.01 14.65 -14.45
CA HIS A 197 -17.65 14.50 -13.03
C HIS A 197 -18.30 15.59 -12.19
N ILE A 198 -19.06 15.19 -11.15
CA ILE A 198 -19.64 16.06 -10.12
C ILE A 198 -18.84 15.85 -8.84
N PRO A 199 -17.94 16.79 -8.47
CA PRO A 199 -17.08 16.63 -7.30
C PRO A 199 -17.82 16.94 -6.00
N TYR A 200 -17.75 16.00 -5.04
CA TYR A 200 -18.23 16.20 -3.67
C TYR A 200 -17.05 16.19 -2.68
N ARG A 201 -17.26 16.70 -1.48
CA ARG A 201 -16.26 16.72 -0.41
C ARG A 201 -16.27 15.39 0.37
N GLY A 202 -15.97 14.27 -0.32
CA GLY A 202 -15.93 12.93 0.26
C GLY A 202 -17.05 12.00 -0.20
N SER A 203 -16.94 10.70 0.10
CA SER A 203 -17.86 9.65 -0.37
C SER A 203 -19.27 9.77 0.25
N GLY A 204 -19.38 10.24 1.50
CA GLY A 204 -20.68 10.43 2.16
C GLY A 204 -21.56 11.45 1.43
N PRO A 205 -21.12 12.71 1.25
CA PRO A 205 -21.83 13.71 0.46
C PRO A 205 -22.10 13.27 -0.98
N ALA A 206 -21.15 12.59 -1.65
CA ALA A 206 -21.34 12.06 -3.00
C ALA A 206 -22.49 11.04 -3.06
N MET A 207 -22.56 10.15 -2.07
CA MET A 207 -23.66 9.18 -1.97
C MET A 207 -25.01 9.86 -1.71
N ILE A 208 -25.05 10.89 -0.87
CA ILE A 208 -26.28 11.68 -0.63
C ILE A 208 -26.75 12.34 -1.93
N GLY A 209 -25.85 12.99 -2.68
CA GLY A 209 -26.16 13.59 -3.97
C GLY A 209 -26.67 12.56 -5.00
N LEU A 210 -26.09 11.36 -5.04
CA LEU A 210 -26.60 10.26 -5.87
C LEU A 210 -27.99 9.80 -5.44
N LEU A 211 -28.23 9.60 -4.15
CA LEU A 211 -29.53 9.18 -3.61
C LEU A 211 -30.62 10.24 -3.77
N GLY A 212 -30.25 11.51 -3.85
CA GLY A 212 -31.12 12.65 -4.13
C GLY A 212 -31.34 12.93 -5.61
N GLY A 213 -30.65 12.21 -6.51
CA GLY A 213 -30.76 12.41 -7.95
C GLY A 213 -30.01 13.64 -8.49
N GLU A 214 -29.16 14.29 -7.70
CA GLU A 214 -28.25 15.36 -8.16
C GLU A 214 -27.20 14.85 -9.13
N ALA A 215 -26.69 13.64 -8.86
CA ALA A 215 -25.88 12.86 -9.78
C ALA A 215 -26.63 11.59 -10.16
N MET A 216 -26.49 11.15 -11.41
CA MET A 216 -27.22 9.97 -11.90
C MET A 216 -26.45 8.67 -11.78
N THR A 217 -25.12 8.73 -11.67
CA THR A 217 -24.25 7.55 -11.59
C THR A 217 -23.15 7.75 -10.56
N MET A 218 -22.57 6.66 -10.08
CA MET A 218 -21.37 6.67 -9.21
C MET A 218 -20.66 5.33 -9.27
N PHE A 219 -19.34 5.36 -9.16
CA PHE A 219 -18.49 4.20 -8.88
C PHE A 219 -18.30 4.10 -7.35
N LEU A 220 -19.27 3.48 -6.69
CA LEU A 220 -19.39 3.45 -5.23
C LEU A 220 -18.64 2.25 -4.65
N PRO A 221 -17.81 2.40 -3.58
CA PRO A 221 -17.19 1.24 -2.92
C PRO A 221 -18.23 0.15 -2.60
N ALA A 222 -17.88 -1.12 -2.86
CA ALA A 222 -18.82 -2.25 -2.78
C ALA A 222 -19.51 -2.37 -1.41
N ILE A 223 -18.75 -2.15 -0.32
CA ILE A 223 -19.28 -2.17 1.04
C ILE A 223 -20.42 -1.14 1.24
N ASN A 224 -20.34 0.01 0.59
CA ASN A 224 -21.35 1.07 0.71
C ASN A 224 -22.51 0.87 -0.27
N ALA A 225 -22.30 0.17 -1.38
CA ALA A 225 -23.33 -0.07 -2.39
C ALA A 225 -24.41 -1.07 -1.92
N GLY A 226 -23.98 -2.15 -1.24
CA GLY A 226 -24.81 -3.29 -0.88
C GLY A 226 -26.16 -2.94 -0.21
N PRO A 227 -26.19 -2.17 0.88
CA PRO A 227 -27.44 -1.78 1.56
C PRO A 227 -28.42 -1.01 0.66
N HIS A 228 -27.94 -0.11 -0.18
CA HIS A 228 -28.77 0.70 -1.07
C HIS A 228 -29.30 -0.07 -2.27
N VAL A 229 -28.52 -1.02 -2.76
CA VAL A 229 -28.96 -1.93 -3.84
C VAL A 229 -30.02 -2.90 -3.33
N LYS A 230 -29.85 -3.50 -2.15
CA LYS A 230 -30.83 -4.40 -1.52
C LYS A 230 -32.18 -3.73 -1.29
N THR A 231 -32.19 -2.44 -0.95
CA THR A 231 -33.42 -1.66 -0.69
C THR A 231 -33.98 -0.99 -1.94
N GLY A 232 -33.38 -1.19 -3.13
CA GLY A 232 -33.83 -0.60 -4.38
C GLY A 232 -33.58 0.91 -4.50
N ARG A 233 -32.90 1.53 -3.53
CA ARG A 233 -32.57 2.97 -3.57
C ARG A 233 -31.52 3.28 -4.64
N LEU A 234 -30.70 2.31 -5.02
CA LEU A 234 -29.76 2.37 -6.14
C LEU A 234 -29.91 1.11 -6.98
N ARG A 235 -29.63 1.22 -8.28
CA ARG A 235 -29.50 0.07 -9.18
C ARG A 235 -28.03 -0.19 -9.45
N ALA A 236 -27.55 -1.40 -9.15
CA ALA A 236 -26.22 -1.85 -9.53
C ALA A 236 -26.21 -2.33 -10.99
N LEU A 237 -25.22 -1.91 -11.78
CA LEU A 237 -25.04 -2.35 -13.15
C LEU A 237 -23.90 -3.36 -13.29
N ALA A 238 -22.77 -3.14 -12.61
CA ALA A 238 -21.60 -4.00 -12.68
C ALA A 238 -20.63 -3.71 -11.54
N VAL A 239 -19.72 -4.65 -11.26
CA VAL A 239 -18.53 -4.43 -10.40
C VAL A 239 -17.35 -4.00 -11.25
N THR A 240 -16.43 -3.23 -10.65
CA THR A 240 -15.29 -2.64 -11.37
C THR A 240 -14.03 -3.52 -11.37
N SER A 241 -14.05 -4.63 -10.64
CA SER A 241 -12.97 -5.64 -10.59
C SER A 241 -12.93 -6.49 -11.87
N ARG A 242 -11.81 -7.19 -12.08
CA ARG A 242 -11.66 -8.18 -13.16
C ARG A 242 -12.58 -9.39 -12.99
N GLU A 243 -12.82 -9.76 -11.74
CA GLU A 243 -13.69 -10.89 -11.36
C GLU A 243 -14.89 -10.40 -10.58
N ARG A 244 -15.98 -11.17 -10.62
CA ARG A 244 -17.18 -10.88 -9.83
C ARG A 244 -16.88 -10.94 -8.35
N LEU A 245 -17.58 -10.13 -7.57
CA LEU A 245 -17.45 -10.16 -6.12
C LEU A 245 -18.22 -11.33 -5.51
N ALA A 246 -17.59 -12.02 -4.57
CA ALA A 246 -18.26 -13.09 -3.81
C ALA A 246 -19.51 -12.58 -3.05
N ALA A 247 -19.49 -11.33 -2.59
CA ALA A 247 -20.65 -10.68 -1.96
C ALA A 247 -21.79 -10.34 -2.94
N MET A 248 -21.51 -10.32 -4.27
CA MET A 248 -22.47 -9.98 -5.33
C MET A 248 -22.29 -10.89 -6.56
N PRO A 249 -22.45 -12.22 -6.45
CA PRO A 249 -22.05 -13.18 -7.48
C PRO A 249 -22.83 -13.05 -8.78
N ASN A 250 -24.05 -12.53 -8.70
CA ASN A 250 -24.94 -12.35 -9.86
C ASN A 250 -24.67 -11.02 -10.62
N LEU A 251 -23.86 -10.10 -10.04
CA LEU A 251 -23.54 -8.85 -10.68
C LEU A 251 -22.35 -9.05 -11.61
N PRO A 252 -22.46 -8.74 -12.93
CA PRO A 252 -21.34 -8.89 -13.86
C PRO A 252 -20.24 -7.89 -13.56
N THR A 253 -19.04 -8.11 -14.09
CA THR A 253 -18.01 -7.08 -14.14
C THR A 253 -18.32 -6.10 -15.27
N VAL A 254 -17.75 -4.89 -15.21
CA VAL A 254 -17.89 -3.90 -16.30
C VAL A 254 -17.28 -4.47 -17.59
N ALA A 255 -16.23 -5.27 -17.48
CA ALA A 255 -15.60 -5.94 -18.63
C ALA A 255 -16.52 -7.00 -19.25
N GLU A 256 -17.14 -7.88 -18.44
CA GLU A 256 -18.15 -8.87 -18.89
C GLU A 256 -19.37 -8.18 -19.52
N ALA A 257 -19.75 -7.02 -18.99
CA ALA A 257 -20.90 -6.25 -19.47
C ALA A 257 -20.62 -5.42 -20.75
N GLY A 258 -19.50 -5.65 -21.43
CA GLY A 258 -19.21 -5.14 -22.77
C GLY A 258 -18.12 -4.07 -22.86
N LEU A 259 -17.54 -3.61 -21.75
CA LEU A 259 -16.42 -2.66 -21.77
C LEU A 259 -15.11 -3.40 -21.48
N LYS A 260 -14.64 -4.13 -22.50
CA LYS A 260 -13.40 -4.91 -22.44
C LYS A 260 -12.24 -4.05 -21.91
N ASP A 261 -11.35 -4.65 -21.13
CA ASP A 261 -10.18 -4.02 -20.52
C ASP A 261 -10.48 -3.01 -19.39
N TYR A 262 -11.75 -2.82 -19.02
CA TYR A 262 -12.09 -2.01 -17.86
C TYR A 262 -11.76 -2.75 -16.56
N GLU A 263 -10.94 -2.12 -15.75
CA GLU A 263 -10.66 -2.54 -14.37
C GLU A 263 -10.28 -1.31 -13.56
N SER A 264 -11.00 -1.08 -12.47
CA SER A 264 -10.73 0.02 -11.53
C SER A 264 -11.08 -0.42 -10.12
N SER A 265 -10.06 -0.61 -9.31
CA SER A 265 -10.23 -0.97 -7.91
C SER A 265 -9.40 -0.04 -7.04
N GLN A 266 -9.95 0.35 -5.89
CA GLN A 266 -9.10 0.77 -4.79
C GLN A 266 -8.28 -0.44 -4.35
N TRP A 267 -7.07 -0.22 -3.90
CA TRP A 267 -6.23 -1.28 -3.37
C TRP A 267 -5.37 -0.74 -2.23
N TYR A 268 -4.90 -1.64 -1.40
CA TYR A 268 -4.12 -1.33 -0.20
C TYR A 268 -2.86 -2.15 -0.20
N GLY A 269 -1.74 -1.52 0.12
CA GLY A 269 -0.45 -2.19 0.19
C GLY A 269 0.35 -1.73 1.40
N LEU A 270 1.42 -2.48 1.68
CA LEU A 270 2.43 -2.18 2.69
C LEU A 270 3.76 -1.90 2.01
N TRP A 271 4.43 -0.83 2.43
CA TRP A 271 5.74 -0.40 1.93
C TRP A 271 6.71 -0.10 3.05
N ALA A 272 7.99 -0.13 2.72
CA ALA A 272 9.09 0.43 3.51
C ALA A 272 9.82 1.53 2.72
N PRO A 273 10.67 2.36 3.35
CA PRO A 273 11.62 3.22 2.65
C PRO A 273 12.55 2.41 1.74
N ALA A 274 12.88 2.94 0.56
CA ALA A 274 13.78 2.27 -0.38
C ALA A 274 15.16 2.02 0.24
N GLY A 275 15.67 0.79 0.10
CA GLY A 275 16.93 0.33 0.68
C GLY A 275 16.80 -0.24 2.09
N THR A 276 15.59 -0.58 2.53
CA THR A 276 15.37 -1.40 3.74
C THR A 276 15.97 -2.80 3.53
N PRO A 277 16.64 -3.41 4.54
CA PRO A 277 17.27 -4.71 4.39
C PRO A 277 16.33 -5.80 3.86
N LEU A 278 16.79 -6.57 2.89
CA LEU A 278 15.98 -7.56 2.17
C LEU A 278 15.38 -8.62 3.09
N GLU A 279 16.10 -9.01 4.13
CA GLU A 279 15.62 -9.96 5.15
C GLU A 279 14.40 -9.44 5.89
N ILE A 280 14.36 -8.13 6.23
CA ILE A 280 13.22 -7.48 6.87
C ILE A 280 12.03 -7.43 5.90
N LEU A 281 12.27 -7.03 4.66
CA LEU A 281 11.24 -6.98 3.62
C LEU A 281 10.61 -8.37 3.38
N ASN A 282 11.43 -9.41 3.31
CA ASN A 282 10.96 -10.78 3.10
C ASN A 282 10.22 -11.33 4.33
N LEU A 283 10.70 -11.04 5.53
CA LEU A 283 10.00 -11.40 6.77
C LEU A 283 8.59 -10.77 6.79
N LEU A 284 8.51 -9.45 6.57
CA LEU A 284 7.23 -8.74 6.57
C LEU A 284 6.30 -9.22 5.45
N ASN A 285 6.81 -9.47 4.25
CA ASN A 285 6.03 -10.04 3.14
C ASN A 285 5.46 -11.41 3.52
N GLY A 286 6.28 -12.31 4.05
CA GLY A 286 5.83 -13.63 4.51
C GLY A 286 4.76 -13.56 5.59
N GLN A 287 4.88 -12.61 6.53
CA GLN A 287 3.86 -12.40 7.56
C GLN A 287 2.54 -11.88 6.97
N VAL A 288 2.59 -10.87 6.10
CA VAL A 288 1.36 -10.35 5.44
C VAL A 288 0.68 -11.42 4.59
N THR A 289 1.45 -12.21 3.85
CA THR A 289 0.90 -13.33 3.06
C THR A 289 0.16 -14.34 3.95
N LYS A 290 0.75 -14.74 5.09
CA LYS A 290 0.09 -15.61 6.07
C LYS A 290 -1.18 -14.98 6.64
N ILE A 291 -1.14 -13.67 6.96
CA ILE A 291 -2.30 -12.93 7.46
C ILE A 291 -3.43 -12.95 6.43
N MET A 292 -3.14 -12.72 5.15
CA MET A 292 -4.14 -12.74 4.08
C MET A 292 -4.71 -14.13 3.79
N GLN A 293 -4.02 -15.19 4.18
CA GLN A 293 -4.49 -16.58 4.06
C GLN A 293 -5.29 -17.05 5.29
N ALA A 294 -5.23 -16.35 6.42
CA ALA A 294 -5.96 -16.71 7.63
C ALA A 294 -7.48 -16.62 7.41
N GLY A 295 -8.22 -17.68 7.77
CA GLY A 295 -9.64 -17.82 7.47
C GLY A 295 -10.51 -16.68 8.02
N ASP A 296 -10.27 -16.27 9.27
CA ASP A 296 -10.98 -15.18 9.93
C ASP A 296 -10.71 -13.81 9.28
N VAL A 297 -9.46 -13.56 8.83
CA VAL A 297 -9.10 -12.33 8.11
C VAL A 297 -9.75 -12.31 6.72
N ARG A 298 -9.68 -13.43 5.99
CA ARG A 298 -10.31 -13.54 4.67
C ARG A 298 -11.81 -13.30 4.75
N GLN A 299 -12.48 -13.98 5.68
CA GLN A 299 -13.92 -13.85 5.86
C GLN A 299 -14.31 -12.39 6.15
N ARG A 300 -13.63 -11.74 7.09
CA ARG A 300 -13.87 -10.33 7.42
C ARG A 300 -13.67 -9.40 6.21
N LEU A 301 -12.57 -9.56 5.47
CA LEU A 301 -12.31 -8.73 4.29
C LEU A 301 -13.38 -8.91 3.21
N ILE A 302 -13.83 -10.16 2.98
CA ILE A 302 -14.90 -10.47 2.02
C ILE A 302 -16.24 -9.83 2.46
N GLU A 303 -16.56 -9.88 3.74
CA GLU A 303 -17.75 -9.23 4.30
C GLU A 303 -17.69 -7.70 4.15
N ASP A 304 -16.49 -7.13 4.26
CA ASP A 304 -16.21 -5.71 4.01
C ASP A 304 -16.16 -5.38 2.49
N GLY A 305 -16.49 -6.32 1.60
CA GLY A 305 -16.50 -6.11 0.14
C GLY A 305 -15.10 -6.00 -0.48
N LEU A 306 -14.08 -6.50 0.23
CA LEU A 306 -12.69 -6.50 -0.22
C LEU A 306 -12.28 -7.89 -0.73
N ILE A 307 -11.29 -7.92 -1.61
CA ILE A 307 -10.66 -9.15 -2.11
C ILE A 307 -9.27 -9.25 -1.44
N PRO A 308 -9.07 -10.19 -0.49
CA PRO A 308 -7.77 -10.40 0.14
C PRO A 308 -6.78 -10.98 -0.88
N ILE A 309 -5.57 -10.42 -0.96
CA ILE A 309 -4.56 -10.79 -1.96
C ILE A 309 -3.34 -11.45 -1.29
N GLY A 310 -2.44 -10.67 -0.71
CA GLY A 310 -1.11 -11.15 -0.32
C GLY A 310 -0.18 -11.29 -1.54
N GLY A 311 0.61 -12.37 -1.58
CA GLY A 311 1.50 -12.66 -2.70
C GLY A 311 2.92 -12.12 -2.52
N THR A 312 3.74 -12.23 -3.58
CA THR A 312 5.16 -11.86 -3.51
C THR A 312 5.39 -10.36 -3.68
N ARG A 313 6.56 -9.91 -3.28
CA ARG A 313 7.01 -8.52 -3.45
C ARG A 313 7.08 -8.13 -4.93
N GLU A 314 7.53 -9.05 -5.77
CA GLU A 314 7.64 -8.89 -7.23
C GLU A 314 6.26 -8.72 -7.88
N GLN A 315 5.27 -9.50 -7.45
CA GLN A 315 3.89 -9.35 -7.91
C GLN A 315 3.33 -7.98 -7.54
N PHE A 316 3.59 -7.51 -6.32
CA PHE A 316 3.17 -6.19 -5.88
C PHE A 316 3.91 -5.07 -6.63
N ALA A 317 5.21 -5.20 -6.86
CA ALA A 317 5.97 -4.24 -7.68
C ALA A 317 5.45 -4.16 -9.13
N ALA A 318 5.10 -5.29 -9.73
CA ALA A 318 4.49 -5.34 -11.06
C ALA A 318 3.11 -4.66 -11.07
N HIS A 319 2.28 -4.90 -10.05
CA HIS A 319 1.00 -4.22 -9.87
C HIS A 319 1.17 -2.69 -9.79
N ILE A 320 2.09 -2.18 -8.97
CA ILE A 320 2.40 -0.74 -8.85
C ILE A 320 2.76 -0.14 -10.21
N LYS A 321 3.65 -0.79 -10.97
CA LYS A 321 4.08 -0.30 -12.30
C LYS A 321 2.92 -0.24 -13.29
N SER A 322 2.06 -1.27 -13.29
CA SER A 322 0.88 -1.30 -14.17
C SER A 322 -0.11 -0.21 -13.81
N GLU A 323 -0.35 0.03 -12.51
CA GLU A 323 -1.25 1.07 -12.02
C GLU A 323 -0.73 2.48 -12.36
N ILE A 324 0.57 2.75 -12.16
CA ILE A 324 1.18 4.02 -12.57
C ILE A 324 0.94 4.29 -14.06
N THR A 325 1.22 3.30 -14.91
CA THR A 325 1.06 3.43 -16.37
C THR A 325 -0.39 3.65 -16.76
N LYS A 326 -1.31 2.86 -16.22
CA LYS A 326 -2.75 2.96 -16.46
C LYS A 326 -3.26 4.36 -16.09
N TRP A 327 -3.03 4.76 -14.85
CA TRP A 327 -3.59 6.01 -14.35
C TRP A 327 -2.93 7.26 -14.93
N ALA A 328 -1.63 7.23 -15.24
CA ALA A 328 -0.98 8.33 -15.96
C ALA A 328 -1.63 8.57 -17.34
N ASN A 329 -2.01 7.49 -18.05
CA ASN A 329 -2.72 7.59 -19.32
C ASN A 329 -4.13 8.17 -19.15
N VAL A 330 -4.90 7.66 -18.19
CA VAL A 330 -6.28 8.15 -17.90
C VAL A 330 -6.26 9.63 -17.51
N ILE A 331 -5.39 10.03 -16.57
CA ILE A 331 -5.24 11.40 -16.10
C ILE A 331 -4.86 12.33 -17.26
N ARG A 332 -3.94 11.92 -18.13
CA ARG A 332 -3.55 12.73 -19.30
C ARG A 332 -4.71 12.91 -20.29
N GLN A 333 -5.47 11.84 -20.57
CA GLN A 333 -6.56 11.86 -21.55
C GLN A 333 -7.79 12.62 -21.04
N SER A 334 -8.14 12.46 -19.76
CA SER A 334 -9.26 13.17 -19.14
C SER A 334 -8.95 14.64 -18.80
N GLY A 335 -7.66 15.00 -18.71
CA GLY A 335 -7.25 16.31 -18.21
C GLY A 335 -7.46 16.50 -16.70
N ALA A 336 -7.71 15.42 -15.95
CA ALA A 336 -7.91 15.46 -14.51
C ALA A 336 -6.70 16.08 -13.78
N ARG A 337 -6.97 17.08 -12.92
CA ARG A 337 -5.96 17.78 -12.10
C ARG A 337 -6.55 18.09 -10.73
N VAL A 338 -5.69 18.29 -9.75
CA VAL A 338 -6.10 18.65 -8.39
C VAL A 338 -5.78 20.10 -8.05
N ASP A 339 -4.95 20.77 -8.80
CA ASP A 339 -4.48 22.17 -8.63
C ASP A 339 -4.63 23.01 -9.91
#